data_396d4e68f9b4409072e56ee4dc34b898
#
_entry.id   396d4e68f9b4409072e56ee4dc34b898
#
_cell.length_a   1.000
_cell.length_b   1.000
_cell.length_c   1.000
_cell.angle_alpha   90.00
_cell.angle_beta   90.00
_cell.angle_gamma   90.00
#
_symmetry.space_group_name_H-M   'P 1'
#
loop_
_entity.id
_entity.type
_entity.pdbx_description
1 polymer ?
#
loop_
_entity_poly.entity_id
_entity_poly.type
_entity_poly.pdbx_seq_one_letter_code
_entity_poly.pdbx_strand_id
1 'polypeptide(L)'
;MNRMRCIIFIFIVAFSATAQSSADKPSEQQDTPAAKKVDPKLHADAVKLVEASGDRERVTGSLKQTVEEGKKKIVEKCSTCDSAFADEWGKRMLERLKVDDFLDVYVQVYEKYFTDDEINELISLQRTNENSQTPGPSPALKAKLASVMPSVMGDAVGGCAKIGAKLGGEIGAEIEKEHPEYLKAKAPANKP
;
A
#
# COMPACT_ATOMS: atom_id res chain seq x y z
N MET A 1 3.61 -30.11 -18.04
CA MET A 1 4.53 -28.98 -18.24
C MET A 1 4.00 -27.83 -17.37
N ASN A 2 4.52 -27.74 -16.14
CA ASN A 2 4.08 -26.80 -15.13
C ASN A 2 4.76 -25.45 -15.35
N ARG A 3 3.98 -24.46 -15.78
CA ARG A 3 4.40 -23.06 -15.81
C ARG A 3 4.45 -22.55 -14.39
N MET A 4 5.62 -22.59 -13.78
CA MET A 4 5.90 -21.93 -12.50
C MET A 4 6.01 -20.42 -12.80
N ARG A 5 4.85 -19.77 -12.94
CA ARG A 5 4.74 -18.32 -12.89
C ARG A 5 5.18 -17.93 -11.50
N CYS A 6 6.35 -17.28 -11.39
CA CYS A 6 6.73 -16.52 -10.20
C CYS A 6 5.77 -15.33 -10.10
N ILE A 7 4.57 -15.63 -9.63
CA ILE A 7 3.59 -14.62 -9.30
C ILE A 7 4.03 -14.11 -7.93
N ILE A 8 4.61 -12.92 -7.90
CA ILE A 8 4.64 -12.15 -6.67
C ILE A 8 3.17 -11.79 -6.42
N PHE A 9 2.49 -12.67 -5.66
CA PHE A 9 1.13 -12.44 -5.22
C PHE A 9 1.14 -11.26 -4.26
N ILE A 10 0.76 -10.09 -4.75
CA ILE A 10 0.28 -9.03 -3.87
C ILE A 10 -1.10 -9.50 -3.38
N PHE A 11 -1.10 -10.17 -2.23
CA PHE A 11 -2.33 -10.42 -1.49
C PHE A 11 -2.89 -9.07 -1.06
N ILE A 12 -3.99 -8.68 -1.67
CA ILE A 12 -4.85 -7.62 -1.12
C ILE A 12 -5.43 -8.19 0.17
N VAL A 13 -4.75 -7.91 1.28
CA VAL A 13 -5.27 -8.25 2.60
C VAL A 13 -6.46 -7.34 2.87
N ALA A 14 -7.65 -7.94 2.89
CA ALA A 14 -8.84 -7.29 3.39
C ALA A 14 -8.55 -6.75 4.80
N PHE A 15 -8.59 -5.44 4.94
CA PHE A 15 -8.30 -4.73 6.17
C PHE A 15 -9.46 -4.97 7.15
N SER A 16 -9.35 -6.04 7.95
CA SER A 16 -10.20 -6.23 9.13
C SER A 16 -9.56 -5.47 10.27
N ALA A 17 -9.92 -4.21 10.43
CA ALA A 17 -9.58 -3.43 11.61
C ALA A 17 -10.42 -3.92 12.79
N THR A 18 -9.91 -4.90 13.53
CA THR A 18 -10.36 -5.16 14.89
C THR A 18 -9.70 -4.15 15.80
N ALA A 19 -10.47 -3.18 16.26
CA ALA A 19 -10.07 -2.31 17.35
C ALA A 19 -9.95 -3.14 18.62
N GLN A 20 -8.72 -3.53 18.99
CA GLN A 20 -8.40 -4.00 20.33
C GLN A 20 -7.81 -2.84 21.12
N SER A 21 -8.67 -2.30 21.99
CA SER A 21 -8.28 -1.50 23.13
C SER A 21 -7.45 -2.37 24.07
N SER A 22 -6.20 -2.02 24.29
CA SER A 22 -5.41 -2.49 25.42
C SER A 22 -4.55 -1.34 25.90
N ALA A 23 -4.79 -1.00 27.17
CA ALA A 23 -4.16 0.03 27.93
C ALA A 23 -2.69 -0.30 28.27
N ASP A 24 -1.91 0.77 28.38
CA ASP A 24 -0.69 0.96 29.16
C ASP A 24 0.49 -0.02 29.05
N LYS A 25 1.54 0.47 28.37
CA LYS A 25 2.91 0.41 28.89
C LYS A 25 3.77 1.54 28.33
N PRO A 26 4.75 2.07 29.13
CA PRO A 26 5.44 3.31 28.80
C PRO A 26 6.41 3.16 27.62
N SER A 27 6.47 4.20 26.84
CA SER A 27 7.33 4.45 25.71
C SER A 27 8.80 4.18 26.01
N GLU A 28 9.38 3.18 25.37
CA GLU A 28 10.78 3.26 24.99
C GLU A 28 10.88 4.27 23.85
N GLN A 29 11.69 5.30 24.10
CA GLN A 29 12.09 6.30 23.11
C GLN A 29 12.70 5.57 21.91
N GLN A 30 11.92 5.40 20.85
CA GLN A 30 12.44 5.02 19.56
C GLN A 30 13.23 6.20 19.03
N ASP A 31 14.56 6.13 19.17
CA ASP A 31 15.49 6.98 18.46
C ASP A 31 15.05 7.05 17.00
N THR A 32 14.65 8.24 16.57
CA THR A 32 14.38 8.53 15.15
C THR A 32 15.68 8.24 14.41
N PRO A 33 15.74 7.24 13.51
CA PRO A 33 16.95 6.99 12.74
C PRO A 33 17.24 8.26 11.96
N ALA A 34 18.42 8.85 12.19
CA ALA A 34 18.92 9.93 11.35
C ALA A 34 18.73 9.54 9.89
N ALA A 35 18.11 10.42 9.11
CA ALA A 35 17.78 10.17 7.70
C ALA A 35 19.04 9.63 7.00
N LYS A 36 19.06 8.32 6.76
CA LYS A 36 20.15 7.63 6.08
C LYS A 36 20.20 8.27 4.70
N LYS A 37 21.31 8.92 4.35
CA LYS A 37 21.50 9.46 2.99
C LYS A 37 21.29 8.28 2.04
N VAL A 38 20.21 8.32 1.29
CA VAL A 38 19.93 7.31 0.27
C VAL A 38 21.02 7.44 -0.79
N ASP A 39 21.61 6.31 -1.18
CA ASP A 39 22.55 6.28 -2.28
C ASP A 39 21.81 6.62 -3.59
N PRO A 40 22.17 7.69 -4.30
CA PRO A 40 21.44 8.10 -5.51
C PRO A 40 21.41 7.01 -6.59
N LYS A 41 22.42 6.14 -6.63
CA LYS A 41 22.48 5.02 -7.58
C LYS A 41 21.46 3.94 -7.19
N LEU A 42 21.45 3.54 -5.92
CA LEU A 42 20.49 2.59 -5.38
C LEU A 42 19.05 3.06 -5.62
N HIS A 43 18.79 4.36 -5.39
CA HIS A 43 17.49 4.95 -5.68
C HIS A 43 17.08 4.82 -7.15
N ALA A 44 17.98 5.24 -8.05
CA ALA A 44 17.71 5.17 -9.48
C ALA A 44 17.45 3.73 -9.97
N ASP A 45 18.14 2.75 -9.41
CA ASP A 45 17.97 1.35 -9.79
C ASP A 45 16.71 0.74 -9.15
N ALA A 46 16.31 1.16 -7.93
CA ALA A 46 15.03 0.79 -7.33
C ALA A 46 13.85 1.33 -8.16
N VAL A 47 13.92 2.57 -8.63
CA VAL A 47 12.92 3.14 -9.57
C VAL A 47 12.80 2.30 -10.84
N LYS A 48 13.92 1.95 -11.46
CA LYS A 48 13.93 1.09 -12.67
C LYS A 48 13.31 -0.29 -12.39
N LEU A 49 13.56 -0.87 -11.22
CA LEU A 49 12.95 -2.15 -10.84
C LEU A 49 11.42 -2.04 -10.77
N VAL A 50 10.90 -1.00 -10.12
CA VAL A 50 9.45 -0.72 -10.03
C VAL A 50 8.85 -0.50 -11.41
N GLU A 51 9.51 0.23 -12.30
CA GLU A 51 9.06 0.44 -13.68
C GLU A 51 9.05 -0.87 -14.49
N ALA A 52 10.13 -1.65 -14.38
CA ALA A 52 10.28 -2.91 -15.14
C ALA A 52 9.30 -4.00 -14.68
N SER A 53 8.82 -3.95 -13.44
CA SER A 53 7.91 -4.97 -12.89
C SER A 53 6.45 -4.80 -13.30
N GLY A 54 6.07 -3.72 -14.02
CA GLY A 54 4.69 -3.41 -14.39
C GLY A 54 3.84 -3.03 -13.18
N ASP A 55 4.46 -2.51 -12.13
CA ASP A 55 3.78 -2.17 -10.89
C ASP A 55 2.79 -1.03 -11.09
N ARG A 56 3.04 -0.11 -12.03
CA ARG A 56 2.15 1.03 -12.29
C ARG A 56 0.75 0.59 -12.69
N GLU A 57 0.62 -0.32 -13.63
CA GLU A 57 -0.69 -0.83 -14.10
C GLU A 57 -1.39 -1.62 -12.99
N ARG A 58 -0.64 -2.43 -12.26
CA ARG A 58 -1.17 -3.22 -11.13
C ARG A 58 -1.65 -2.33 -10.00
N VAL A 59 -0.84 -1.34 -9.61
CA VAL A 59 -1.21 -0.37 -8.58
C VAL A 59 -2.44 0.42 -9.02
N THR A 60 -2.47 0.93 -10.26
CA THR A 60 -3.62 1.67 -10.79
C THR A 60 -4.91 0.85 -10.72
N GLY A 61 -4.85 -0.42 -11.11
CA GLY A 61 -5.99 -1.34 -11.07
C GLY A 61 -6.45 -1.63 -9.64
N SER A 62 -5.51 -1.91 -8.74
CA SER A 62 -5.83 -2.23 -7.34
C SER A 62 -6.35 -1.02 -6.56
N LEU A 63 -5.88 0.20 -6.86
CA LEU A 63 -6.39 1.42 -6.22
C LEU A 63 -7.87 1.64 -6.49
N LYS A 64 -8.31 1.46 -7.73
CA LYS A 64 -9.75 1.57 -8.08
C LYS A 64 -10.59 0.57 -7.29
N GLN A 65 -10.15 -0.69 -7.24
CA GLN A 65 -10.85 -1.71 -6.47
C GLN A 65 -10.88 -1.36 -4.98
N THR A 66 -9.76 -0.89 -4.42
CA THR A 66 -9.65 -0.50 -3.01
C THR A 66 -10.60 0.65 -2.67
N VAL A 67 -10.74 1.63 -3.56
CA VAL A 67 -11.69 2.74 -3.37
C VAL A 67 -13.14 2.23 -3.37
N GLU A 68 -13.51 1.34 -4.29
CA GLU A 68 -14.85 0.74 -4.31
C GLU A 68 -15.15 -0.10 -3.06
N GLU A 69 -14.16 -0.84 -2.56
CA GLU A 69 -14.27 -1.55 -1.29
C GLU A 69 -14.39 -0.58 -0.09
N GLY A 70 -13.67 0.55 -0.14
CA GLY A 70 -13.77 1.62 0.85
C GLY A 70 -15.17 2.22 0.92
N LYS A 71 -15.76 2.53 -0.23
CA LYS A 71 -17.17 3.00 -0.32
C LYS A 71 -18.15 2.04 0.36
N LYS A 72 -18.04 0.76 0.05
CA LYS A 72 -18.89 -0.28 0.68
C LYS A 72 -18.73 -0.29 2.20
N LYS A 73 -17.50 -0.23 2.69
CA LYS A 73 -17.21 -0.21 4.13
C LYS A 73 -17.74 1.06 4.82
N ILE A 74 -17.72 2.21 4.15
CA ILE A 74 -18.35 3.44 4.68
C ILE A 74 -19.85 3.20 4.88
N VAL A 75 -20.54 2.71 3.85
CA VAL A 75 -22.00 2.44 3.95
C VAL A 75 -22.32 1.40 5.03
N GLU A 76 -21.50 0.36 5.17
CA GLU A 76 -21.71 -0.73 6.12
C GLU A 76 -21.40 -0.34 7.57
N LYS A 77 -20.35 0.45 7.79
CA LYS A 77 -19.80 0.71 9.13
C LYS A 77 -20.12 2.08 9.69
N CYS A 78 -20.34 3.08 8.84
CA CYS A 78 -20.71 4.42 9.26
C CYS A 78 -22.22 4.52 9.39
N SER A 79 -22.76 4.35 10.60
CA SER A 79 -24.19 4.43 10.85
C SER A 79 -24.83 5.80 10.56
N THR A 80 -24.00 6.85 10.51
CA THR A 80 -24.41 8.23 10.25
C THR A 80 -24.18 8.67 8.81
N CYS A 81 -23.38 7.93 8.01
CA CYS A 81 -23.15 8.25 6.62
C CYS A 81 -24.26 7.67 5.73
N ASP A 82 -24.67 8.41 4.72
CA ASP A 82 -25.53 7.87 3.66
C ASP A 82 -24.69 7.42 2.44
N SER A 83 -25.35 6.94 1.40
CA SER A 83 -24.66 6.52 0.17
C SER A 83 -24.03 7.69 -0.57
N ALA A 84 -24.59 8.90 -0.48
CA ALA A 84 -24.06 10.08 -1.13
C ALA A 84 -22.70 10.48 -0.53
N PHE A 85 -22.52 10.32 0.80
CA PHE A 85 -21.22 10.46 1.44
C PHE A 85 -20.18 9.51 0.85
N ALA A 86 -20.52 8.24 0.74
CA ALA A 86 -19.61 7.21 0.24
C ALA A 86 -19.25 7.45 -1.25
N ASP A 87 -20.24 7.89 -2.06
CA ASP A 87 -20.02 8.19 -3.47
C ASP A 87 -19.10 9.40 -3.66
N GLU A 88 -19.35 10.49 -2.94
CA GLU A 88 -18.49 11.67 -2.99
C GLU A 88 -17.08 11.37 -2.48
N TRP A 89 -16.96 10.59 -1.38
CA TRP A 89 -15.68 10.13 -0.88
C TRP A 89 -14.91 9.34 -1.94
N GLY A 90 -15.56 8.37 -2.58
CA GLY A 90 -14.93 7.56 -3.62
C GLY A 90 -14.48 8.38 -4.83
N LYS A 91 -15.29 9.33 -5.27
CA LYS A 91 -14.96 10.26 -6.35
C LYS A 91 -13.71 11.07 -6.02
N ARG A 92 -13.67 11.75 -4.86
CA ARG A 92 -12.52 12.56 -4.42
C ARG A 92 -11.27 11.71 -4.20
N MET A 93 -11.42 10.48 -3.69
CA MET A 93 -10.31 9.53 -3.58
C MET A 93 -9.68 9.28 -4.96
N LEU A 94 -10.47 8.93 -5.97
CA LEU A 94 -9.95 8.65 -7.32
C LEU A 94 -9.32 9.89 -7.99
N GLU A 95 -9.82 11.09 -7.69
CA GLU A 95 -9.27 12.35 -8.19
C GLU A 95 -7.93 12.73 -7.55
N ARG A 96 -7.74 12.41 -6.27
CA ARG A 96 -6.57 12.85 -5.49
C ARG A 96 -5.49 11.79 -5.32
N LEU A 97 -5.83 10.51 -5.52
CA LEU A 97 -4.85 9.42 -5.46
C LEU A 97 -3.81 9.57 -6.58
N LYS A 98 -2.56 9.69 -6.19
CA LYS A 98 -1.44 9.70 -7.11
C LYS A 98 -0.76 8.34 -7.08
N VAL A 99 -0.77 7.64 -8.21
CA VAL A 99 -0.11 6.33 -8.33
C VAL A 99 1.36 6.41 -7.92
N ASP A 100 2.02 7.51 -8.25
CA ASP A 100 3.43 7.72 -7.94
C ASP A 100 3.72 7.68 -6.43
N ASP A 101 2.84 8.23 -5.58
CA ASP A 101 3.00 8.17 -4.12
C ASP A 101 3.07 6.71 -3.60
N PHE A 102 2.34 5.80 -4.25
CA PHE A 102 2.37 4.37 -3.92
C PHE A 102 3.60 3.68 -4.50
N LEU A 103 4.04 4.05 -5.70
CA LEU A 103 5.26 3.52 -6.30
C LEU A 103 6.48 3.92 -5.48
N ASP A 104 6.51 5.13 -4.94
CA ASP A 104 7.56 5.61 -4.04
C ASP A 104 7.68 4.74 -2.77
N VAL A 105 6.56 4.20 -2.27
CA VAL A 105 6.61 3.24 -1.15
C VAL A 105 7.40 1.99 -1.55
N TYR A 106 7.17 1.43 -2.74
CA TYR A 106 7.92 0.26 -3.21
C TYR A 106 9.40 0.58 -3.41
N VAL A 107 9.72 1.75 -3.98
CA VAL A 107 11.11 2.21 -4.12
C VAL A 107 11.81 2.23 -2.77
N GLN A 108 11.22 2.90 -1.77
CA GLN A 108 11.77 2.98 -0.41
C GLN A 108 11.92 1.61 0.26
N VAL A 109 10.98 0.71 0.04
CA VAL A 109 11.05 -0.66 0.57
C VAL A 109 12.19 -1.43 -0.10
N TYR A 110 12.36 -1.33 -1.41
CA TYR A 110 13.48 -2.00 -2.09
C TYR A 110 14.83 -1.45 -1.61
N GLU A 111 14.99 -0.14 -1.48
CA GLU A 111 16.20 0.49 -0.93
C GLU A 111 16.53 0.05 0.51
N LYS A 112 15.50 -0.24 1.29
CA LYS A 112 15.67 -0.70 2.67
C LYS A 112 16.21 -2.12 2.75
N TYR A 113 15.76 -3.00 1.86
CA TYR A 113 16.00 -4.44 1.98
C TYR A 113 17.05 -4.98 1.02
N PHE A 114 17.35 -4.30 -0.08
CA PHE A 114 18.24 -4.80 -1.12
C PHE A 114 19.44 -3.88 -1.37
N THR A 115 20.52 -4.47 -1.79
CA THR A 115 21.69 -3.75 -2.31
C THR A 115 21.50 -3.43 -3.78
N ASP A 116 22.32 -2.54 -4.31
CA ASP A 116 22.33 -2.18 -5.73
C ASP A 116 22.52 -3.39 -6.65
N ASP A 117 23.47 -4.28 -6.34
CA ASP A 117 23.73 -5.49 -7.13
C ASP A 117 22.51 -6.43 -7.12
N GLU A 118 21.84 -6.59 -5.98
CA GLU A 118 20.65 -7.42 -5.86
C GLU A 118 19.47 -6.81 -6.64
N ILE A 119 19.29 -5.50 -6.62
CA ILE A 119 18.27 -4.81 -7.44
C ILE A 119 18.55 -5.01 -8.92
N ASN A 120 19.80 -4.88 -9.36
CA ASN A 120 20.17 -5.11 -10.75
C ASN A 120 19.97 -6.58 -11.18
N GLU A 121 20.21 -7.54 -10.28
CA GLU A 121 19.86 -8.93 -10.54
C GLU A 121 18.33 -9.10 -10.68
N LEU A 122 17.53 -8.49 -9.81
CA LEU A 122 16.05 -8.53 -9.90
C LEU A 122 15.54 -7.92 -11.21
N ILE A 123 16.10 -6.78 -11.66
CA ILE A 123 15.77 -6.17 -12.96
C ILE A 123 16.08 -7.13 -14.10
N SER A 124 17.22 -7.80 -14.05
CA SER A 124 17.63 -8.76 -15.08
C SER A 124 16.65 -9.94 -15.15
N LEU A 125 16.17 -10.43 -14.02
CA LEU A 125 15.19 -11.51 -13.95
C LEU A 125 13.82 -11.08 -14.50
N GLN A 126 13.40 -9.84 -14.34
CA GLN A 126 12.15 -9.33 -14.93
C GLN A 126 12.21 -9.30 -16.47
N ARG A 127 13.30 -8.81 -17.02
CA ARG A 127 13.47 -8.68 -18.49
C ARG A 127 13.54 -10.03 -19.21
N THR A 128 13.95 -11.07 -18.53
CA THR A 128 14.21 -12.38 -19.12
C THR A 128 13.03 -13.35 -18.99
N ASN A 129 12.01 -13.02 -18.19
CA ASN A 129 10.75 -13.79 -18.16
C ASN A 129 10.00 -13.81 -19.50
N GLU A 130 10.37 -12.93 -20.44
CA GLU A 130 9.84 -12.92 -21.81
C GLU A 130 10.47 -14.01 -22.71
N ASN A 131 11.69 -14.52 -22.38
CA ASN A 131 12.40 -15.53 -23.14
C ASN A 131 12.76 -16.73 -22.25
N SER A 132 12.17 -17.86 -22.52
CA SER A 132 12.10 -19.10 -21.73
C SER A 132 13.42 -19.81 -21.31
N GLN A 133 14.60 -19.19 -21.35
CA GLN A 133 15.91 -19.80 -21.08
C GLN A 133 16.74 -19.09 -20.00
N THR A 134 16.12 -18.28 -19.14
CA THR A 134 16.91 -17.51 -18.17
C THR A 134 17.24 -18.32 -16.93
N PRO A 135 18.48 -18.21 -16.43
CA PRO A 135 18.84 -18.70 -15.10
C PRO A 135 17.95 -18.03 -14.04
N GLY A 136 17.48 -18.80 -13.08
CA GLY A 136 16.78 -18.24 -11.91
C GLY A 136 17.70 -17.36 -11.07
N PRO A 137 17.18 -16.75 -9.98
CA PRO A 137 17.97 -15.92 -9.09
C PRO A 137 19.17 -16.70 -8.53
N SER A 138 20.27 -16.00 -8.28
CA SER A 138 21.44 -16.57 -7.63
C SER A 138 21.03 -17.25 -6.30
N PRO A 139 21.76 -18.29 -5.85
CA PRO A 139 21.46 -18.94 -4.58
C PRO A 139 21.41 -17.96 -3.40
N ALA A 140 22.27 -16.95 -3.40
CA ALA A 140 22.32 -15.90 -2.38
C ALA A 140 21.06 -15.03 -2.40
N LEU A 141 20.68 -14.51 -3.57
CA LEU A 141 19.46 -13.72 -3.73
C LEU A 141 18.20 -14.54 -3.39
N LYS A 142 18.16 -15.80 -3.81
CA LYS A 142 17.04 -16.70 -3.49
C LYS A 142 16.87 -16.90 -1.98
N ALA A 143 17.97 -17.13 -1.25
CA ALA A 143 17.94 -17.28 0.20
C ALA A 143 17.50 -15.97 0.88
N LYS A 144 18.02 -14.83 0.41
CA LYS A 144 17.63 -13.53 0.92
C LYS A 144 16.15 -13.24 0.67
N LEU A 145 15.65 -13.43 -0.53
CA LEU A 145 14.23 -13.26 -0.85
C LEU A 145 13.35 -14.07 0.09
N ALA A 146 13.69 -15.35 0.33
CA ALA A 146 12.92 -16.19 1.25
C ALA A 146 12.87 -15.62 2.68
N SER A 147 13.93 -14.95 3.13
CA SER A 147 14.02 -14.40 4.49
C SER A 147 13.38 -13.03 4.64
N VAL A 148 13.51 -12.14 3.62
CA VAL A 148 13.08 -10.74 3.75
C VAL A 148 11.68 -10.44 3.17
N MET A 149 11.17 -11.28 2.25
CA MET A 149 9.89 -11.02 1.58
C MET A 149 8.71 -10.76 2.52
N PRO A 150 8.54 -11.47 3.66
CA PRO A 150 7.45 -11.13 4.59
C PRO A 150 7.55 -9.69 5.11
N SER A 151 8.75 -9.22 5.40
CA SER A 151 8.99 -7.84 5.86
C SER A 151 8.83 -6.82 4.73
N VAL A 152 9.32 -7.12 3.53
CA VAL A 152 9.11 -6.31 2.32
C VAL A 152 7.63 -6.09 2.07
N MET A 153 6.85 -7.16 2.08
CA MET A 153 5.40 -7.08 1.87
C MET A 153 4.70 -6.32 2.99
N GLY A 154 5.08 -6.58 4.24
CA GLY A 154 4.52 -5.88 5.40
C GLY A 154 4.74 -4.38 5.33
N ASP A 155 5.96 -3.95 5.03
CA ASP A 155 6.31 -2.53 4.92
C ASP A 155 5.62 -1.86 3.71
N ALA A 156 5.56 -2.54 2.57
CA ALA A 156 4.85 -2.02 1.39
C ALA A 156 3.35 -1.84 1.67
N VAL A 157 2.69 -2.85 2.22
CA VAL A 157 1.26 -2.77 2.60
C VAL A 157 1.04 -1.68 3.65
N GLY A 158 1.89 -1.63 4.68
CA GLY A 158 1.80 -0.61 5.73
C GLY A 158 2.01 0.81 5.22
N GLY A 159 2.97 1.01 4.32
CA GLY A 159 3.22 2.30 3.67
C GLY A 159 2.03 2.76 2.82
N CYS A 160 1.53 1.88 1.95
CA CYS A 160 0.36 2.17 1.13
C CYS A 160 -0.90 2.44 1.97
N ALA A 161 -1.12 1.67 3.04
CA ALA A 161 -2.24 1.87 3.95
C ALA A 161 -2.20 3.24 4.65
N LYS A 162 -1.01 3.72 5.03
CA LYS A 162 -0.85 5.06 5.63
C LYS A 162 -1.26 6.17 4.67
N ILE A 163 -0.86 6.08 3.39
CA ILE A 163 -1.27 7.06 2.35
C ILE A 163 -2.79 7.05 2.21
N GLY A 164 -3.39 5.89 2.04
CA GLY A 164 -4.84 5.75 1.88
C GLY A 164 -5.62 6.25 3.09
N ALA A 165 -5.18 5.91 4.31
CA ALA A 165 -5.84 6.33 5.54
C ALA A 165 -5.76 7.85 5.75
N LYS A 166 -4.59 8.46 5.50
CA LYS A 166 -4.42 9.90 5.60
C LYS A 166 -5.35 10.62 4.64
N LEU A 167 -5.26 10.30 3.35
CA LEU A 167 -6.06 10.95 2.31
C LEU A 167 -7.56 10.71 2.52
N GLY A 168 -7.95 9.48 2.85
CA GLY A 168 -9.34 9.14 3.11
C GLY A 168 -9.93 9.86 4.30
N GLY A 169 -9.15 10.06 5.37
CA GLY A 169 -9.55 10.84 6.53
C GLY A 169 -9.70 12.34 6.22
N GLU A 170 -8.76 12.92 5.48
CA GLU A 170 -8.83 14.31 5.04
C GLU A 170 -10.08 14.57 4.19
N ILE A 171 -10.34 13.69 3.20
CA ILE A 171 -11.53 13.78 2.35
C ILE A 171 -12.81 13.62 3.17
N GLY A 172 -12.84 12.65 4.10
CA GLY A 172 -14.00 12.47 4.97
C GLY A 172 -14.34 13.73 5.76
N ALA A 173 -13.34 14.35 6.39
CA ALA A 173 -13.52 15.59 7.15
C ALA A 173 -13.98 16.77 6.27
N GLU A 174 -13.49 16.87 5.03
CA GLU A 174 -13.95 17.88 4.09
C GLU A 174 -15.42 17.70 3.71
N ILE A 175 -15.83 16.45 3.40
CA ILE A 175 -17.22 16.14 3.05
C ILE A 175 -18.16 16.43 4.23
N GLU A 176 -17.78 16.05 5.44
CA GLU A 176 -18.58 16.34 6.65
C GLU A 176 -18.82 17.85 6.82
N LYS A 177 -17.84 18.65 6.48
CA LYS A 177 -17.94 20.12 6.57
C LYS A 177 -18.74 20.75 5.43
N GLU A 178 -18.55 20.25 4.20
CA GLU A 178 -19.15 20.83 2.99
C GLU A 178 -20.57 20.31 2.75
N HIS A 179 -20.86 19.09 3.17
CA HIS A 179 -22.09 18.36 2.93
C HIS A 179 -22.65 17.72 4.22
N PRO A 180 -22.97 18.52 5.23
CA PRO A 180 -23.54 18.00 6.48
C PRO A 180 -24.85 17.24 6.25
N GLU A 181 -25.56 17.49 5.15
CA GLU A 181 -26.76 16.78 4.73
C GLU A 181 -26.53 15.31 4.38
N TYR A 182 -25.29 14.90 4.06
CA TYR A 182 -24.92 13.49 3.82
C TYR A 182 -24.77 12.68 5.12
N LEU A 183 -24.83 13.38 6.25
CA LEU A 183 -24.80 12.74 7.56
C LEU A 183 -26.22 12.60 8.08
N LYS A 184 -26.66 11.38 8.35
CA LYS A 184 -27.95 11.11 8.99
C LYS A 184 -27.96 11.73 10.39
N ALA A 185 -29.04 12.40 10.72
CA ALA A 185 -29.22 12.91 12.08
C ALA A 185 -29.00 11.76 13.08
N LYS A 186 -28.09 11.96 14.03
CA LYS A 186 -27.84 10.99 15.09
C LYS A 186 -29.17 10.77 15.83
N ALA A 187 -29.69 9.54 15.79
CA ALA A 187 -30.91 9.22 16.53
C ALA A 187 -30.73 9.71 17.97
N PRO A 188 -31.73 10.42 18.54
CA PRO A 188 -31.63 10.91 19.90
C PRO A 188 -31.35 9.72 20.81
N ALA A 189 -30.27 9.82 21.61
CA ALA A 189 -29.95 8.79 22.58
C ALA A 189 -31.17 8.59 23.47
N ASN A 190 -31.82 7.43 23.39
CA ASN A 190 -32.86 7.07 24.32
C ASN A 190 -32.26 7.16 25.73
N LYS A 191 -32.61 8.25 26.46
CA LYS A 191 -32.31 8.29 27.89
C LYS A 191 -33.20 7.22 28.56
N PRO A 192 -32.60 6.39 29.42
CA PRO A 192 -33.31 5.41 30.21
C PRO A 192 -34.27 6.08 31.22
#